data_d6f3fdfe27e90a0a7b31ca7977619e1c
#
_entry.id   d6f3fdfe27e90a0a7b31ca7977619e1c
#
_cell.length_a   1.000
_cell.length_b   1.000
_cell.length_c   1.000
_cell.angle_alpha   90.00
_cell.angle_beta   90.00
_cell.angle_gamma   90.00
#
_symmetry.space_group_name_H-M   'P 1'
#
loop_
_entity.id
_entity.type
_entity.pdbx_description
1 polymer ?
#
loop_
_entity_poly.entity_id
_entity_poly.type
_entity_poly.pdbx_seq_one_letter_code
_entity_poly.pdbx_strand_id
1 'polypeptide(L)'
;MKPSRMIAFPIEAARVLSSDKNFRNNAILGSSKLNRMGLHRWRVAQSHAASARRRAALAPSLRPEEVHQFEANGFVVRQNALPTDLFRRVVDELETIPRQAWEMRQGHAITRLMPLPGHDDGSAAAAVRRWLIEPEIRALVGYVSGRAGGYNPVVQTIANRPDPTNPDPQNTLHADTYHPTAKFWLFLHDVGPDEGPFSYVAGSHRLTPERLDWEYEQSLLASDAKNAHHASGSFRVSEADLGVFGYGELVTLPVPANTLVVADTFGFHRRTPTDKPTVRTEIHAMLRRNPFLPWNGVDVSEIPFIHDRALEWRFQYRDWKTRRGKPDKYRNVGLRFAADPAD
;
A
#
# COMPACT_ATOMS: atom_id res chain seq x y z
N MET A 1 31.22 -20.40 -6.31
CA MET A 1 29.90 -19.76 -6.55
C MET A 1 29.22 -20.47 -7.70
N LYS A 2 27.93 -20.82 -7.57
CA LYS A 2 27.17 -21.43 -8.69
C LYS A 2 27.05 -20.41 -9.83
N PRO A 3 27.18 -20.81 -11.13
CA PRO A 3 27.12 -19.89 -12.28
C PRO A 3 25.85 -19.00 -12.32
N SER A 4 24.73 -19.51 -11.82
CA SER A 4 23.47 -18.77 -11.70
C SER A 4 23.55 -17.56 -10.74
N ARG A 5 24.46 -17.54 -9.77
CA ARG A 5 24.67 -16.41 -8.86
C ARG A 5 25.53 -15.29 -9.47
N MET A 6 26.38 -15.60 -10.45
CA MET A 6 27.21 -14.58 -11.13
C MET A 6 26.36 -13.68 -12.04
N ILE A 7 25.32 -14.24 -12.68
CA ILE A 7 24.40 -13.46 -13.54
C ILE A 7 23.39 -12.65 -12.70
N ALA A 8 23.05 -13.12 -11.51
CA ALA A 8 22.10 -12.43 -10.62
C ALA A 8 22.72 -11.19 -9.93
N PHE A 9 24.04 -11.19 -9.68
CA PHE A 9 24.71 -10.14 -8.92
C PHE A 9 24.57 -8.72 -9.50
N PRO A 10 24.72 -8.44 -10.79
CA PRO A 10 24.52 -7.11 -11.35
C PRO A 10 23.06 -6.61 -11.19
N ILE A 11 22.09 -7.53 -11.33
CA ILE A 11 20.66 -7.20 -11.15
C ILE A 11 20.37 -6.89 -9.68
N GLU A 12 20.91 -7.68 -8.75
CA GLU A 12 20.76 -7.45 -7.31
C GLU A 12 21.42 -6.15 -6.89
N ALA A 13 22.58 -5.80 -7.46
CA ALA A 13 23.26 -4.54 -7.22
C ALA A 13 22.44 -3.34 -7.73
N ALA A 14 21.88 -3.42 -8.94
CA ALA A 14 21.02 -2.38 -9.46
C ALA A 14 19.77 -2.14 -8.59
N ARG A 15 19.26 -3.20 -7.95
CA ARG A 15 18.12 -3.12 -7.02
C ARG A 15 18.42 -2.34 -5.74
N VAL A 16 19.68 -2.13 -5.37
CA VAL A 16 20.05 -1.26 -4.25
C VAL A 16 19.52 0.16 -4.44
N LEU A 17 19.53 0.66 -5.68
CA LEU A 17 18.98 1.98 -6.05
C LEU A 17 17.54 1.88 -6.61
N SER A 18 16.74 1.00 -6.06
CA SER A 18 15.35 0.81 -6.47
C SER A 18 14.42 0.72 -5.26
N SER A 19 13.12 0.58 -5.50
CA SER A 19 12.12 0.32 -4.45
C SER A 19 12.13 -1.13 -3.93
N ASP A 20 13.10 -1.97 -4.32
CA ASP A 20 13.25 -3.32 -3.77
C ASP A 20 13.58 -3.27 -2.27
N LYS A 21 12.87 -4.08 -1.51
CA LYS A 21 12.97 -4.12 -0.05
C LYS A 21 13.19 -5.53 0.49
N ASN A 22 13.34 -6.53 -0.40
CA ASN A 22 13.35 -7.92 0.00
C ASN A 22 14.75 -8.37 0.46
N PHE A 23 14.92 -8.54 1.76
CA PHE A 23 16.19 -9.00 2.36
C PHE A 23 16.44 -10.48 2.10
N ARG A 24 15.41 -11.32 2.09
CA ARG A 24 15.54 -12.77 1.90
C ARG A 24 15.95 -13.17 0.49
N ASN A 25 15.40 -12.48 -0.51
CA ASN A 25 15.55 -12.85 -1.92
C ASN A 25 16.54 -11.97 -2.70
N ASN A 26 17.28 -11.09 -2.02
CA ASN A 26 18.33 -10.27 -2.58
C ASN A 26 19.57 -10.38 -1.69
N ALA A 27 20.65 -11.00 -2.18
CA ALA A 27 21.83 -11.29 -1.39
C ALA A 27 22.58 -10.03 -0.96
N ILE A 28 22.45 -8.90 -1.69
CA ILE A 28 23.07 -7.63 -1.35
C ILE A 28 22.27 -6.93 -0.24
N LEU A 29 20.96 -6.78 -0.44
CA LEU A 29 20.07 -6.17 0.56
C LEU A 29 20.02 -6.99 1.86
N GLY A 30 20.03 -8.32 1.77
CA GLY A 30 20.04 -9.23 2.91
C GLY A 30 21.41 -9.48 3.53
N SER A 31 22.48 -8.85 3.01
CA SER A 31 23.84 -9.03 3.56
C SER A 31 23.99 -8.34 4.91
N SER A 32 24.06 -9.10 5.99
CA SER A 32 24.30 -8.56 7.33
C SER A 32 25.63 -7.80 7.41
N LYS A 33 26.65 -8.17 6.62
CA LYS A 33 27.91 -7.44 6.52
C LYS A 33 27.73 -6.05 5.91
N LEU A 34 27.04 -5.94 4.78
CA LEU A 34 26.79 -4.64 4.14
C LEU A 34 25.84 -3.77 4.98
N ASN A 35 24.88 -4.38 5.65
CA ASN A 35 23.98 -3.64 6.56
C ASN A 35 24.71 -3.15 7.80
N ARG A 36 25.67 -3.92 8.38
CA ARG A 36 26.57 -3.40 9.42
C ARG A 36 27.44 -2.22 8.95
N MET A 37 27.80 -2.18 7.67
CA MET A 37 28.48 -1.03 7.06
C MET A 37 27.54 0.15 6.74
N GLY A 38 26.23 0.02 7.03
CA GLY A 38 25.24 1.08 6.90
C GLY A 38 24.45 1.08 5.59
N LEU A 39 24.47 0.01 4.78
CA LEU A 39 23.75 -0.02 3.49
C LEU A 39 22.28 0.33 3.63
N HIS A 40 21.55 -0.35 4.51
CA HIS A 40 20.11 -0.08 4.67
C HIS A 40 19.87 1.31 5.27
N ARG A 41 20.62 1.69 6.31
CA ARG A 41 20.55 3.03 6.92
C ARG A 41 20.73 4.14 5.89
N TRP A 42 21.72 4.01 5.01
CA TRP A 42 21.95 4.95 3.91
C TRP A 42 20.75 4.99 2.95
N ARG A 43 20.22 3.83 2.54
CA ARG A 43 19.03 3.76 1.66
C ARG A 43 17.82 4.47 2.25
N VAL A 44 17.54 4.24 3.52
CA VAL A 44 16.44 4.91 4.24
C VAL A 44 16.67 6.42 4.23
N ALA A 45 17.83 6.89 4.70
CA ALA A 45 18.13 8.32 4.79
C ALA A 45 18.05 9.03 3.43
N GLN A 46 18.66 8.47 2.37
CA GLN A 46 18.64 9.07 1.03
C GLN A 46 17.23 9.09 0.41
N SER A 47 16.46 8.04 0.59
CA SER A 47 15.09 7.98 0.08
C SER A 47 14.18 9.01 0.75
N HIS A 48 14.30 9.21 2.05
CA HIS A 48 13.54 10.23 2.78
C HIS A 48 13.96 11.64 2.43
N ALA A 49 15.27 11.94 2.34
CA ALA A 49 15.77 13.24 1.89
C ALA A 49 15.29 13.60 0.48
N ALA A 50 15.29 12.63 -0.44
CA ALA A 50 14.78 12.83 -1.79
C ALA A 50 13.26 13.06 -1.81
N SER A 51 12.51 12.32 -0.98
CA SER A 51 11.05 12.48 -0.87
C SER A 51 10.68 13.83 -0.25
N ALA A 52 11.40 14.31 0.75
CA ALA A 52 11.17 15.63 1.35
C ALA A 52 11.32 16.76 0.31
N ARG A 53 12.36 16.71 -0.52
CA ARG A 53 12.54 17.69 -1.62
C ARG A 53 11.39 17.67 -2.62
N ARG A 54 10.90 16.47 -2.99
CA ARG A 54 9.77 16.33 -3.92
C ARG A 54 8.44 16.77 -3.31
N ARG A 55 8.22 16.51 -2.02
CA ARG A 55 7.06 17.00 -1.27
C ARG A 55 7.02 18.53 -1.24
N ALA A 56 8.16 19.17 -0.97
CA ALA A 56 8.23 20.64 -1.01
C ALA A 56 7.82 21.22 -2.37
N ALA A 57 8.17 20.56 -3.47
CA ALA A 57 7.75 20.95 -4.82
C ALA A 57 6.27 20.65 -5.13
N LEU A 58 5.67 19.65 -4.50
CA LEU A 58 4.27 19.25 -4.70
C LEU A 58 3.30 20.01 -3.79
N ALA A 59 3.74 20.44 -2.61
CA ALA A 59 2.90 21.10 -1.60
C ALA A 59 2.05 22.27 -2.13
N PRO A 60 2.57 23.16 -3.02
CA PRO A 60 1.77 24.27 -3.56
C PRO A 60 0.54 23.84 -4.39
N SER A 61 0.47 22.57 -4.79
CA SER A 61 -0.65 22.03 -5.58
C SER A 61 -1.76 21.43 -4.70
N LEU A 62 -1.59 21.44 -3.37
CA LEU A 62 -2.53 20.88 -2.41
C LEU A 62 -3.28 21.98 -1.65
N ARG A 63 -4.37 21.58 -1.01
CA ARG A 63 -5.04 22.42 -0.03
C ARG A 63 -4.17 22.55 1.22
N PRO A 64 -4.01 23.76 1.80
CA PRO A 64 -3.18 23.94 3.00
C PRO A 64 -3.54 23.01 4.16
N GLU A 65 -4.84 22.72 4.35
CA GLU A 65 -5.35 21.83 5.39
C GLU A 65 -4.83 20.39 5.22
N GLU A 66 -4.73 19.92 3.98
CA GLU A 66 -4.24 18.56 3.67
C GLU A 66 -2.74 18.44 3.92
N VAL A 67 -1.98 19.49 3.58
CA VAL A 67 -0.55 19.55 3.92
C VAL A 67 -0.39 19.53 5.45
N HIS A 68 -1.14 20.37 6.18
CA HIS A 68 -1.07 20.41 7.63
C HIS A 68 -1.48 19.08 8.27
N GLN A 69 -2.57 18.47 7.80
CA GLN A 69 -3.03 17.18 8.31
C GLN A 69 -2.00 16.07 8.06
N PHE A 70 -1.38 16.05 6.89
CA PHE A 70 -0.34 15.08 6.57
C PHE A 70 0.91 15.28 7.43
N GLU A 71 1.41 16.51 7.55
CA GLU A 71 2.61 16.81 8.35
C GLU A 71 2.42 16.46 9.84
N ALA A 72 1.21 16.63 10.35
CA ALA A 72 0.89 16.25 11.73
C ALA A 72 0.80 14.72 11.90
N ASN A 73 0.06 14.05 11.02
CA ASN A 73 -0.39 12.69 11.26
C ASN A 73 0.29 11.63 10.38
N GLY A 74 0.70 11.96 9.13
CA GLY A 74 1.17 11.01 8.12
C GLY A 74 0.06 10.44 7.24
N PHE A 75 -1.15 10.94 7.39
CA PHE A 75 -2.31 10.62 6.56
C PHE A 75 -3.21 11.83 6.38
N VAL A 76 -4.07 11.78 5.35
CA VAL A 76 -5.11 12.77 5.05
C VAL A 76 -6.45 12.06 4.99
N VAL A 77 -7.48 12.67 5.58
CA VAL A 77 -8.87 12.19 5.54
C VAL A 77 -9.75 13.24 4.85
N ARG A 78 -10.41 12.84 3.78
CA ARG A 78 -11.35 13.69 3.04
C ARG A 78 -12.72 13.04 3.08
N GLN A 79 -13.65 13.56 3.87
CA GLN A 79 -15.04 13.13 3.89
C GLN A 79 -15.80 13.68 2.69
N ASN A 80 -16.88 13.01 2.29
CA ASN A 80 -17.70 13.37 1.11
C ASN A 80 -16.82 13.58 -0.13
N ALA A 81 -15.89 12.63 -0.36
CA ALA A 81 -14.84 12.76 -1.36
C ALA A 81 -15.36 12.79 -2.80
N LEU A 82 -16.34 11.91 -3.12
CA LEU A 82 -17.02 11.92 -4.41
C LEU A 82 -18.28 12.81 -4.36
N PRO A 83 -18.68 13.39 -5.52
CA PRO A 83 -20.02 13.94 -5.66
C PRO A 83 -21.08 12.89 -5.28
N THR A 84 -22.08 13.32 -4.52
CA THR A 84 -23.10 12.42 -3.93
C THR A 84 -23.76 11.50 -4.96
N ASP A 85 -24.08 12.01 -6.16
CA ASP A 85 -24.74 11.23 -7.20
C ASP A 85 -23.78 10.17 -7.81
N LEU A 86 -22.52 10.51 -7.99
CA LEU A 86 -21.52 9.55 -8.46
C LEU A 86 -21.28 8.47 -7.41
N PHE A 87 -21.19 8.87 -6.14
CA PHE A 87 -21.01 7.93 -5.04
C PHE A 87 -22.17 6.91 -4.97
N ARG A 88 -23.42 7.37 -4.98
CA ARG A 88 -24.59 6.48 -4.99
C ARG A 88 -24.57 5.51 -6.17
N ARG A 89 -24.31 6.02 -7.38
CA ARG A 89 -24.27 5.18 -8.59
C ARG A 89 -23.17 4.12 -8.56
N VAL A 90 -21.98 4.43 -8.03
CA VAL A 90 -20.90 3.43 -7.98
C VAL A 90 -21.17 2.37 -6.92
N VAL A 91 -21.75 2.72 -5.78
CA VAL A 91 -22.14 1.74 -4.76
C VAL A 91 -23.19 0.78 -5.34
N ASP A 92 -24.30 1.31 -5.90
CA ASP A 92 -25.35 0.53 -6.54
C ASP A 92 -24.80 -0.39 -7.65
N GLU A 93 -23.94 0.12 -8.51
CA GLU A 93 -23.30 -0.66 -9.58
C GLU A 93 -22.45 -1.82 -9.04
N LEU A 94 -21.65 -1.59 -7.99
CA LEU A 94 -20.78 -2.60 -7.43
C LEU A 94 -21.54 -3.67 -6.62
N GLU A 95 -22.72 -3.34 -6.13
CA GLU A 95 -23.61 -4.27 -5.43
C GLU A 95 -24.47 -5.10 -6.39
N THR A 96 -24.78 -4.57 -7.59
CA THR A 96 -25.74 -5.18 -8.53
C THR A 96 -25.09 -5.80 -9.75
N ILE A 97 -23.86 -5.42 -10.10
CA ILE A 97 -23.16 -5.93 -11.29
C ILE A 97 -21.93 -6.75 -10.87
N PRO A 98 -21.93 -8.09 -11.11
CA PRO A 98 -20.79 -8.93 -10.76
C PRO A 98 -19.61 -8.66 -11.68
N ARG A 99 -18.40 -8.68 -11.10
CA ARG A 99 -17.13 -8.41 -11.77
C ARG A 99 -16.15 -9.53 -11.58
N GLN A 100 -15.20 -9.67 -12.53
CA GLN A 100 -14.11 -10.62 -12.41
C GLN A 100 -13.29 -10.31 -11.16
N ALA A 101 -13.07 -11.34 -10.33
CA ALA A 101 -12.47 -11.19 -9.01
C ALA A 101 -11.32 -12.18 -8.77
N TRP A 102 -10.37 -11.73 -7.95
CA TRP A 102 -9.25 -12.53 -7.45
C TRP A 102 -9.18 -12.42 -5.94
N GLU A 103 -8.98 -13.54 -5.26
CA GLU A 103 -8.91 -13.62 -3.81
C GLU A 103 -7.54 -14.07 -3.31
N MET A 104 -7.12 -13.50 -2.20
CA MET A 104 -5.93 -13.86 -1.47
C MET A 104 -6.28 -14.06 0.00
N ARG A 105 -5.93 -15.21 0.55
CA ARG A 105 -6.07 -15.48 1.99
C ARG A 105 -4.77 -15.11 2.72
N GLN A 106 -4.91 -14.38 3.82
CA GLN A 106 -3.83 -14.05 4.74
C GLN A 106 -4.33 -14.24 6.18
N GLY A 107 -3.86 -15.29 6.84
CA GLY A 107 -4.47 -15.69 8.10
C GLY A 107 -5.96 -16.00 7.91
N HIS A 108 -6.79 -15.49 8.80
CA HIS A 108 -8.24 -15.62 8.73
C HIS A 108 -8.92 -14.59 7.81
N ALA A 109 -8.17 -13.63 7.27
CA ALA A 109 -8.72 -12.62 6.37
C ALA A 109 -8.59 -13.03 4.90
N ILE A 110 -9.62 -12.73 4.12
CA ILE A 110 -9.63 -12.86 2.67
C ILE A 110 -9.71 -11.47 2.06
N THR A 111 -8.78 -11.17 1.17
CA THR A 111 -8.78 -9.95 0.37
C THR A 111 -9.20 -10.28 -1.05
N ARG A 112 -10.35 -9.77 -1.47
CA ARG A 112 -10.86 -9.84 -2.86
C ARG A 112 -10.49 -8.56 -3.58
N LEU A 113 -10.00 -8.70 -4.81
CA LEU A 113 -9.69 -7.58 -5.70
C LEU A 113 -10.49 -7.70 -6.99
N MET A 114 -11.10 -6.60 -7.42
CA MET A 114 -11.77 -6.46 -8.71
C MET A 114 -11.20 -5.22 -9.42
N PRO A 115 -10.63 -5.35 -10.62
CA PRO A 115 -10.19 -4.20 -11.40
C PRO A 115 -11.33 -3.22 -11.69
N LEU A 116 -11.06 -1.92 -11.54
CA LEU A 116 -11.92 -0.91 -12.14
C LEU A 116 -11.71 -0.88 -13.66
N PRO A 117 -12.72 -0.52 -14.47
CA PRO A 117 -12.59 -0.40 -15.92
C PRO A 117 -11.42 0.51 -16.29
N GLY A 118 -10.56 0.05 -17.20
CA GLY A 118 -9.40 0.82 -17.66
C GLY A 118 -9.76 1.92 -18.64
N HIS A 119 -10.88 1.76 -19.37
CA HIS A 119 -11.41 2.70 -20.34
C HIS A 119 -12.79 3.20 -19.92
N ASP A 120 -13.25 4.24 -20.55
CA ASP A 120 -14.61 4.74 -20.33
C ASP A 120 -15.61 3.81 -21.03
N ASP A 121 -16.34 3.06 -20.25
CA ASP A 121 -17.43 2.18 -20.69
C ASP A 121 -18.83 2.75 -20.31
N GLY A 122 -18.85 4.00 -19.84
CA GLY A 122 -20.09 4.66 -19.36
C GLY A 122 -20.49 4.28 -17.93
N SER A 123 -19.77 3.36 -17.28
CA SER A 123 -20.09 2.90 -15.93
C SER A 123 -19.73 3.93 -14.86
N ALA A 124 -20.37 3.85 -13.69
CA ALA A 124 -20.00 4.66 -12.53
C ALA A 124 -18.60 4.30 -12.02
N ALA A 125 -18.22 3.03 -12.11
CA ALA A 125 -16.86 2.57 -11.75
C ALA A 125 -15.78 3.21 -12.64
N ALA A 126 -16.01 3.35 -13.96
CA ALA A 126 -15.11 4.08 -14.86
C ALA A 126 -15.05 5.56 -14.53
N ALA A 127 -16.20 6.18 -14.19
CA ALA A 127 -16.25 7.58 -13.78
C ALA A 127 -15.46 7.83 -12.48
N VAL A 128 -15.58 6.94 -11.48
CA VAL A 128 -14.78 7.02 -10.24
C VAL A 128 -13.31 6.83 -10.53
N ARG A 129 -12.93 5.91 -11.41
CA ARG A 129 -11.53 5.77 -11.82
C ARG A 129 -10.98 7.05 -12.43
N ARG A 130 -11.74 7.72 -13.31
CA ARG A 130 -11.34 9.04 -13.87
C ARG A 130 -11.15 10.07 -12.77
N TRP A 131 -12.09 10.19 -11.84
CA TRP A 131 -11.99 11.10 -10.71
C TRP A 131 -10.72 10.82 -9.86
N LEU A 132 -10.40 9.56 -9.59
CA LEU A 132 -9.23 9.18 -8.82
C LEU A 132 -7.90 9.57 -9.51
N ILE A 133 -7.87 9.75 -10.82
CA ILE A 133 -6.68 10.16 -11.56
C ILE A 133 -6.69 11.64 -11.96
N GLU A 134 -7.67 12.43 -11.51
CA GLU A 134 -7.68 13.88 -11.68
C GLU A 134 -6.45 14.54 -11.04
N PRO A 135 -6.01 15.69 -11.57
CA PRO A 135 -4.77 16.35 -11.10
C PRO A 135 -4.73 16.57 -9.59
N GLU A 136 -5.86 16.96 -8.97
CA GLU A 136 -5.96 17.24 -7.54
C GLU A 136 -5.71 15.97 -6.69
N ILE A 137 -6.36 14.85 -7.03
CA ILE A 137 -6.19 13.58 -6.30
C ILE A 137 -4.79 13.01 -6.54
N ARG A 138 -4.30 13.10 -7.77
CA ARG A 138 -2.93 12.68 -8.11
C ARG A 138 -1.87 13.49 -7.37
N ALA A 139 -2.07 14.81 -7.22
CA ALA A 139 -1.20 15.66 -6.43
C ALA A 139 -1.16 15.22 -4.97
N LEU A 140 -2.33 14.98 -4.35
CA LEU A 140 -2.43 14.50 -2.97
C LEU A 140 -1.72 13.15 -2.79
N VAL A 141 -2.03 12.14 -3.61
CA VAL A 141 -1.40 10.81 -3.55
C VAL A 141 0.10 10.90 -3.81
N GLY A 142 0.52 11.74 -4.76
CA GLY A 142 1.94 12.00 -5.08
C GLY A 142 2.68 12.66 -3.92
N TYR A 143 2.08 13.64 -3.27
CA TYR A 143 2.64 14.31 -2.09
C TYR A 143 2.83 13.32 -0.94
N VAL A 144 1.79 12.56 -0.58
CA VAL A 144 1.86 11.57 0.49
C VAL A 144 2.92 10.51 0.21
N SER A 145 3.03 10.02 -1.02
CA SER A 145 4.07 9.04 -1.40
C SER A 145 5.48 9.63 -1.49
N GLY A 146 5.62 10.96 -1.44
CA GLY A 146 6.89 11.66 -1.68
C GLY A 146 7.38 11.58 -3.13
N ARG A 147 6.53 11.15 -4.08
CA ARG A 147 6.82 11.15 -5.52
C ARG A 147 5.56 10.93 -6.33
N ALA A 148 5.28 11.84 -7.27
CA ALA A 148 4.19 11.67 -8.22
C ALA A 148 4.38 10.43 -9.12
N GLY A 149 3.27 9.88 -9.61
CA GLY A 149 3.26 8.73 -10.52
C GLY A 149 1.87 8.14 -10.71
N GLY A 150 1.73 7.22 -11.67
CA GLY A 150 0.50 6.49 -11.92
C GLY A 150 0.24 5.38 -10.91
N TYR A 151 -1.02 5.12 -10.64
CA TYR A 151 -1.52 4.02 -9.83
C TYR A 151 -2.79 3.43 -10.45
N ASN A 152 -3.08 2.20 -10.13
CA ASN A 152 -4.22 1.47 -10.69
C ASN A 152 -5.20 1.11 -9.57
N PRO A 153 -6.34 1.82 -9.45
CA PRO A 153 -7.35 1.54 -8.45
C PRO A 153 -8.06 0.20 -8.71
N VAL A 154 -8.40 -0.47 -7.62
CA VAL A 154 -9.21 -1.69 -7.59
C VAL A 154 -10.31 -1.55 -6.56
N VAL A 155 -11.43 -2.21 -6.77
CA VAL A 155 -12.34 -2.50 -5.67
C VAL A 155 -11.68 -3.57 -4.82
N GLN A 156 -11.54 -3.32 -3.53
CA GLN A 156 -11.00 -4.24 -2.55
C GLN A 156 -12.07 -4.56 -1.52
N THR A 157 -12.40 -5.82 -1.38
CA THR A 157 -13.23 -6.29 -0.27
C THR A 157 -12.38 -7.11 0.68
N ILE A 158 -12.48 -6.81 1.95
CA ILE A 158 -11.81 -7.53 3.03
C ILE A 158 -12.88 -8.24 3.85
N ALA A 159 -12.95 -9.55 3.70
CA ALA A 159 -13.76 -10.41 4.55
C ALA A 159 -12.90 -10.97 5.66
N ASN A 160 -13.24 -10.64 6.90
CA ASN A 160 -12.52 -11.05 8.08
C ASN A 160 -13.41 -11.99 8.92
N ARG A 161 -12.88 -13.17 9.24
CA ARG A 161 -13.53 -14.16 10.13
C ARG A 161 -12.51 -14.50 11.20
N PRO A 162 -12.56 -13.85 12.37
CA PRO A 162 -11.52 -13.98 13.39
C PRO A 162 -11.25 -15.43 13.78
N ASP A 163 -9.97 -15.80 13.76
CA ASP A 163 -9.48 -17.10 14.16
C ASP A 163 -8.15 -16.89 14.92
N PRO A 164 -8.13 -17.06 16.23
CA PRO A 164 -6.93 -16.87 17.05
C PRO A 164 -5.78 -17.82 16.67
N THR A 165 -6.09 -18.97 16.06
CA THR A 165 -5.06 -19.94 15.66
C THR A 165 -4.38 -19.58 14.35
N ASN A 166 -4.99 -18.67 13.55
CA ASN A 166 -4.48 -18.24 12.26
C ASN A 166 -4.69 -16.72 12.06
N PRO A 167 -4.02 -15.86 12.86
CA PRO A 167 -4.29 -14.44 12.89
C PRO A 167 -3.95 -13.73 11.57
N ASP A 168 -4.71 -12.66 11.25
CA ASP A 168 -4.39 -11.80 10.12
C ASP A 168 -3.08 -11.05 10.37
N PRO A 169 -2.06 -11.21 9.50
CA PRO A 169 -0.78 -10.51 9.67
C PRO A 169 -0.88 -8.98 9.49
N GLN A 170 -2.00 -8.46 8.98
CA GLN A 170 -2.25 -7.02 8.88
C GLN A 170 -2.70 -6.40 10.22
N ASN A 171 -3.05 -7.22 11.21
CA ASN A 171 -3.41 -6.75 12.55
C ASN A 171 -2.19 -6.35 13.39
N THR A 172 -0.99 -6.79 13.01
CA THR A 172 0.26 -6.37 13.65
C THR A 172 0.72 -5.04 13.09
N LEU A 173 1.13 -4.10 13.95
CA LEU A 173 1.72 -2.83 13.53
C LEU A 173 2.95 -3.07 12.65
N HIS A 174 2.99 -2.39 11.51
CA HIS A 174 4.05 -2.55 10.53
C HIS A 174 4.26 -1.32 9.65
N ALA A 175 5.45 -1.25 9.06
CA ALA A 175 5.73 -0.41 7.91
C ALA A 175 5.70 -1.28 6.64
N ASP A 176 5.14 -0.75 5.55
CA ASP A 176 5.13 -1.50 4.30
C ASP A 176 6.51 -1.61 3.64
N THR A 177 7.33 -0.59 3.81
CA THR A 177 8.62 -0.44 3.15
C THR A 177 9.50 0.57 3.88
N TYR A 178 10.76 0.68 3.48
CA TYR A 178 11.78 1.55 4.07
C TYR A 178 11.74 3.01 3.59
N HIS A 179 10.83 3.36 2.69
CA HIS A 179 10.72 4.71 2.08
C HIS A 179 9.26 5.15 1.99
N PRO A 180 8.99 6.46 1.87
CA PRO A 180 7.64 6.96 1.69
C PRO A 180 6.91 6.30 0.51
N THR A 181 5.67 5.89 0.77
CA THR A 181 4.75 5.29 -0.21
C THR A 181 3.33 5.65 0.18
N ALA A 182 2.45 5.86 -0.79
CA ALA A 182 1.05 6.09 -0.49
C ALA A 182 0.20 4.84 -0.73
N LYS A 183 -0.71 4.60 0.19
CA LYS A 183 -1.94 3.86 -0.06
C LYS A 183 -3.11 4.79 0.13
N PHE A 184 -4.18 4.54 -0.62
CA PHE A 184 -5.44 5.19 -0.34
C PHE A 184 -6.59 4.18 -0.33
N TRP A 185 -7.64 4.56 0.40
CA TRP A 185 -8.90 3.85 0.52
C TRP A 185 -10.04 4.85 0.40
N LEU A 186 -10.91 4.67 -0.57
CA LEU A 186 -12.19 5.35 -0.66
C LEU A 186 -13.25 4.36 -0.17
N PHE A 187 -13.75 4.60 1.02
CA PHE A 187 -14.68 3.71 1.70
C PHE A 187 -16.08 3.81 1.10
N LEU A 188 -16.65 2.67 0.71
CA LEU A 188 -17.97 2.61 0.08
C LEU A 188 -19.11 2.47 1.10
N HIS A 189 -18.78 2.05 2.31
CA HIS A 189 -19.73 1.92 3.43
C HIS A 189 -19.12 2.55 4.67
N ASP A 190 -19.94 2.81 5.67
CA ASP A 190 -19.45 3.21 7.00
C ASP A 190 -18.53 2.11 7.55
N VAL A 191 -17.50 2.52 8.25
CA VAL A 191 -16.59 1.61 8.98
C VAL A 191 -16.60 2.03 10.44
N GLY A 192 -17.28 1.25 11.25
CA GLY A 192 -17.37 1.45 12.69
C GLY A 192 -16.09 1.06 13.44
N PRO A 193 -15.98 1.39 14.73
CA PRO A 193 -14.79 1.11 15.53
C PRO A 193 -14.49 -0.39 15.65
N ASP A 194 -15.51 -1.26 15.61
CA ASP A 194 -15.39 -2.72 15.71
C ASP A 194 -15.35 -3.43 14.35
N GLU A 195 -15.25 -2.71 13.24
CA GLU A 195 -15.29 -3.28 11.88
C GLU A 195 -13.90 -3.35 11.23
N GLY A 196 -12.86 -3.35 12.07
CA GLY A 196 -11.48 -3.42 11.63
C GLY A 196 -11.02 -2.16 10.88
N PRO A 197 -11.27 -0.93 11.41
CA PRO A 197 -10.85 0.30 10.78
C PRO A 197 -9.33 0.37 10.64
N PHE A 198 -8.87 1.28 9.78
CA PHE A 198 -7.45 1.58 9.64
C PHE A 198 -6.93 2.25 10.90
N SER A 199 -5.81 1.77 11.46
CA SER A 199 -5.11 2.43 12.57
C SER A 199 -3.71 2.84 12.13
N TYR A 200 -3.27 4.01 12.62
CA TYR A 200 -2.00 4.61 12.27
C TYR A 200 -1.35 5.30 13.46
N VAL A 201 -0.06 5.12 13.64
CA VAL A 201 0.71 5.84 14.68
C VAL A 201 1.00 7.25 14.17
N ALA A 202 0.32 8.25 14.74
CA ALA A 202 0.39 9.63 14.27
C ALA A 202 1.84 10.14 14.23
N GLY A 203 2.24 10.74 13.11
CA GLY A 203 3.59 11.25 12.90
C GLY A 203 4.67 10.21 12.58
N SER A 204 4.34 8.91 12.55
CA SER A 204 5.34 7.85 12.29
C SER A 204 5.84 7.79 10.83
N HIS A 205 5.31 8.62 9.93
CA HIS A 205 5.84 8.85 8.59
C HIS A 205 7.16 9.66 8.60
N ARG A 206 7.45 10.34 9.72
CA ARG A 206 8.70 11.11 9.87
C ARG A 206 9.85 10.17 10.20
N LEU A 207 10.97 10.38 9.53
CA LEU A 207 12.21 9.67 9.83
C LEU A 207 12.94 10.41 10.97
N THR A 208 12.75 9.96 12.20
CA THR A 208 13.54 10.44 13.35
C THR A 208 14.88 9.70 13.44
N PRO A 209 15.87 10.22 14.18
CA PRO A 209 17.12 9.49 14.42
C PRO A 209 16.89 8.10 15.02
N GLU A 210 15.97 7.99 15.99
CA GLU A 210 15.61 6.74 16.67
C GLU A 210 14.97 5.74 15.68
N ARG A 211 14.10 6.24 14.76
CA ARG A 211 13.54 5.39 13.70
C ARG A 211 14.63 4.91 12.74
N LEU A 212 15.56 5.76 12.37
CA LEU A 212 16.67 5.40 11.48
C LEU A 212 17.60 4.35 12.12
N ASP A 213 17.85 4.46 13.41
CA ASP A 213 18.64 3.48 14.17
C ASP A 213 17.89 2.15 14.27
N TRP A 214 16.61 2.17 14.56
CA TRP A 214 15.76 0.97 14.57
C TRP A 214 15.72 0.27 13.18
N GLU A 215 15.55 1.03 12.09
CA GLU A 215 15.61 0.48 10.73
C GLU A 215 16.95 -0.22 10.44
N TYR A 216 18.05 0.36 10.93
CA TYR A 216 19.37 -0.26 10.84
C TYR A 216 19.40 -1.60 11.60
N GLU A 217 18.97 -1.63 12.85
CA GLU A 217 18.94 -2.84 13.66
C GLU A 217 18.09 -3.94 13.03
N GLN A 218 16.88 -3.60 12.56
CA GLN A 218 16.03 -4.56 11.87
C GLN A 218 16.69 -5.15 10.62
N SER A 219 17.46 -4.36 9.90
CA SER A 219 18.14 -4.81 8.68
C SER A 219 19.23 -5.86 8.92
N LEU A 220 19.81 -5.89 10.12
CA LEU A 220 20.86 -6.86 10.46
C LEU A 220 20.34 -8.30 10.57
N LEU A 221 19.05 -8.44 10.94
CA LEU A 221 18.41 -9.72 11.22
C LEU A 221 17.32 -10.07 10.18
N ALA A 222 16.99 -9.16 9.28
CA ALA A 222 15.84 -9.29 8.41
C ALA A 222 15.87 -10.51 7.48
N SER A 223 17.05 -10.86 6.92
CA SER A 223 17.21 -12.01 6.02
C SER A 223 16.82 -13.34 6.67
N ASP A 224 17.08 -13.47 7.96
CA ASP A 224 16.90 -14.69 8.76
C ASP A 224 15.61 -14.67 9.60
N ALA A 225 14.85 -13.57 9.53
CA ALA A 225 13.63 -13.42 10.30
C ALA A 225 12.61 -14.52 9.98
N LYS A 226 12.03 -15.14 11.04
CA LYS A 226 10.98 -16.17 10.90
C LYS A 226 9.73 -15.59 10.22
N ASN A 227 9.38 -14.35 10.53
CA ASN A 227 8.25 -13.67 9.91
C ASN A 227 8.57 -13.33 8.45
N ALA A 228 7.86 -13.95 7.51
CA ALA A 228 8.09 -13.79 6.07
C ALA A 228 7.88 -12.35 5.57
N HIS A 229 6.97 -11.59 6.18
CA HIS A 229 6.75 -10.19 5.84
C HIS A 229 7.92 -9.32 6.30
N HIS A 230 8.43 -9.56 7.52
CA HIS A 230 9.61 -8.89 8.06
C HIS A 230 10.83 -9.17 7.17
N ALA A 231 11.09 -10.43 6.85
CA ALA A 231 12.17 -10.84 5.94
C ALA A 231 12.04 -10.26 4.51
N SER A 232 10.83 -9.90 4.11
CA SER A 232 10.56 -9.21 2.85
C SER A 232 10.64 -7.68 2.95
N GLY A 233 11.08 -7.12 4.10
CA GLY A 233 11.24 -5.69 4.32
C GLY A 233 9.94 -4.94 4.62
N SER A 234 8.94 -5.64 5.15
CA SER A 234 7.79 -5.03 5.81
C SER A 234 7.96 -5.26 7.31
N PHE A 235 8.67 -4.34 7.95
CA PHE A 235 9.10 -4.50 9.33
C PHE A 235 7.91 -4.37 10.30
N ARG A 236 7.87 -5.29 11.27
CA ARG A 236 6.89 -5.31 12.35
C ARG A 236 7.46 -4.62 13.58
N VAL A 237 6.61 -3.89 14.28
CA VAL A 237 6.96 -3.18 15.51
C VAL A 237 5.98 -3.58 16.60
N SER A 238 6.47 -3.71 17.83
CA SER A 238 5.59 -3.90 18.99
C SER A 238 5.10 -2.55 19.51
N GLU A 239 3.97 -2.55 20.20
CA GLU A 239 3.46 -1.32 20.85
C GLU A 239 4.45 -0.82 21.92
N ALA A 240 5.17 -1.73 22.60
CA ALA A 240 6.20 -1.38 23.56
C ALA A 240 7.37 -0.61 22.93
N ASP A 241 7.72 -0.91 21.67
CA ASP A 241 8.81 -0.23 20.97
C ASP A 241 8.41 1.18 20.50
N LEU A 242 7.12 1.51 20.42
CA LEU A 242 6.68 2.82 19.91
C LEU A 242 7.14 4.00 20.79
N GLY A 243 7.26 3.79 22.10
CA GLY A 243 7.65 4.82 23.04
C GLY A 243 9.02 5.44 22.78
N VAL A 244 9.94 4.71 22.13
CA VAL A 244 11.29 5.20 21.84
C VAL A 244 11.38 6.16 20.66
N PHE A 245 10.37 6.17 19.79
CA PHE A 245 10.42 6.96 18.53
C PHE A 245 9.95 8.41 18.68
N GLY A 246 9.34 8.77 19.80
CA GLY A 246 8.77 10.13 20.02
C GLY A 246 7.62 10.46 19.07
N TYR A 247 6.88 9.45 18.59
CA TYR A 247 5.69 9.63 17.77
C TYR A 247 4.45 9.90 18.63
N GLY A 248 3.36 10.29 17.97
CA GLY A 248 2.06 10.44 18.63
C GLY A 248 1.40 9.09 18.92
N GLU A 249 0.15 9.15 19.34
CA GLU A 249 -0.65 7.98 19.71
C GLU A 249 -1.04 7.14 18.45
N LEU A 250 -1.47 5.90 18.72
CA LEU A 250 -2.14 5.04 17.73
C LEU A 250 -3.57 5.56 17.52
N VAL A 251 -3.79 6.22 16.40
CA VAL A 251 -5.10 6.74 16.00
C VAL A 251 -5.84 5.66 15.20
N THR A 252 -7.03 5.30 15.65
CA THR A 252 -7.97 4.45 14.91
C THR A 252 -8.94 5.33 14.15
N LEU A 253 -9.23 5.02 12.89
CA LEU A 253 -10.04 5.82 11.98
C LEU A 253 -11.36 5.11 11.62
N PRO A 254 -12.38 5.11 12.48
CA PRO A 254 -13.75 4.85 12.04
C PRO A 254 -14.17 6.00 11.10
N VAL A 255 -14.75 5.67 9.97
CA VAL A 255 -15.07 6.66 8.93
C VAL A 255 -16.47 6.42 8.36
N PRO A 256 -17.22 7.46 8.03
CA PRO A 256 -18.44 7.32 7.24
C PRO A 256 -18.11 6.93 5.80
N ALA A 257 -19.10 6.38 5.13
CA ALA A 257 -19.07 6.14 3.69
C ALA A 257 -18.68 7.40 2.91
N ASN A 258 -18.17 7.24 1.70
CA ASN A 258 -17.64 8.33 0.87
C ASN A 258 -16.47 9.10 1.51
N THR A 259 -15.67 8.42 2.32
CA THR A 259 -14.44 8.99 2.88
C THR A 259 -13.22 8.45 2.13
N LEU A 260 -12.37 9.35 1.66
CA LEU A 260 -11.04 9.03 1.11
C LEU A 260 -9.99 9.21 2.20
N VAL A 261 -9.26 8.15 2.52
CA VAL A 261 -8.08 8.18 3.37
C VAL A 261 -6.85 7.93 2.52
N VAL A 262 -5.84 8.80 2.60
CA VAL A 262 -4.54 8.65 1.93
C VAL A 262 -3.45 8.67 2.99
N ALA A 263 -2.65 7.61 3.09
CA ALA A 263 -1.63 7.48 4.14
C ALA A 263 -0.25 7.10 3.58
N ASP A 264 0.81 7.65 4.20
CA ASP A 264 2.19 7.21 3.96
C ASP A 264 2.45 5.91 4.72
N THR A 265 2.59 4.80 3.99
CA THR A 265 2.73 3.48 4.59
C THR A 265 4.19 3.08 4.93
N PHE A 266 5.13 4.05 4.93
CA PHE A 266 6.34 3.97 5.73
C PHE A 266 6.03 4.15 7.23
N GLY A 267 5.01 4.96 7.57
CA GLY A 267 4.51 5.08 8.93
C GLY A 267 3.91 3.76 9.43
N PHE A 268 3.97 3.57 10.74
CA PHE A 268 3.44 2.37 11.37
C PHE A 268 1.92 2.36 11.36
N HIS A 269 1.37 1.31 10.80
CA HIS A 269 -0.07 1.17 10.63
C HIS A 269 -0.50 -0.29 10.76
N ARG A 270 -1.79 -0.49 10.96
CA ARG A 270 -2.42 -1.82 10.98
C ARG A 270 -3.90 -1.75 10.57
N ARG A 271 -4.48 -2.88 10.26
CA ARG A 271 -5.92 -3.10 10.39
C ARG A 271 -6.21 -3.31 11.87
N THR A 272 -7.18 -2.58 12.42
CA THR A 272 -7.59 -2.81 13.82
C THR A 272 -8.08 -4.25 13.97
N PRO A 273 -7.61 -5.01 14.95
CA PRO A 273 -8.17 -6.32 15.24
C PRO A 273 -9.67 -6.23 15.54
N THR A 274 -10.41 -7.25 15.16
CA THR A 274 -11.83 -7.40 15.49
C THR A 274 -12.07 -8.84 15.97
N ASP A 275 -13.00 -9.03 16.88
CA ASP A 275 -13.40 -10.30 17.44
C ASP A 275 -14.64 -10.90 16.78
N LYS A 276 -15.27 -10.16 15.88
CA LYS A 276 -16.46 -10.56 15.11
C LYS A 276 -16.20 -10.58 13.60
N PRO A 277 -16.96 -11.38 12.84
CA PRO A 277 -16.88 -11.35 11.38
C PRO A 277 -17.24 -9.97 10.83
N THR A 278 -16.43 -9.49 9.88
CA THR A 278 -16.65 -8.21 9.20
C THR A 278 -16.41 -8.32 7.71
N VAL A 279 -17.12 -7.50 6.94
CA VAL A 279 -16.89 -7.32 5.49
C VAL A 279 -16.77 -5.83 5.22
N ARG A 280 -15.66 -5.41 4.63
CA ARG A 280 -15.40 -4.01 4.29
C ARG A 280 -15.05 -3.90 2.83
N THR A 281 -15.71 -3.00 2.12
CA THR A 281 -15.47 -2.73 0.70
C THR A 281 -15.03 -1.29 0.49
N GLU A 282 -13.93 -1.13 -0.21
CA GLU A 282 -13.34 0.15 -0.54
C GLU A 282 -12.74 0.16 -1.96
N ILE A 283 -12.56 1.33 -2.55
CA ILE A 283 -11.69 1.48 -3.73
C ILE A 283 -10.28 1.80 -3.24
N HIS A 284 -9.34 0.97 -3.60
CA HIS A 284 -7.98 0.98 -3.08
C HIS A 284 -6.94 1.09 -4.19
N ALA A 285 -5.88 1.85 -3.96
CA ALA A 285 -4.65 1.76 -4.74
C ALA A 285 -3.40 2.03 -3.89
N MET A 286 -2.26 1.68 -4.48
CA MET A 286 -0.96 1.94 -3.89
C MET A 286 -0.06 2.63 -4.92
N LEU A 287 0.60 3.70 -4.47
CA LEU A 287 1.67 4.37 -5.20
C LEU A 287 3.01 4.11 -4.50
N ARG A 288 3.80 3.20 -5.07
CA ARG A 288 5.16 2.90 -4.62
C ARG A 288 6.12 3.01 -5.79
N ARG A 289 6.90 4.09 -5.82
CA ARG A 289 7.87 4.40 -6.87
C ARG A 289 9.30 4.24 -6.40
N ASN A 290 10.23 4.16 -7.34
CA ASN A 290 11.64 4.15 -7.00
C ASN A 290 12.01 5.48 -6.30
N PRO A 291 12.42 5.45 -5.01
CA PRO A 291 12.66 6.66 -4.23
C PRO A 291 13.94 7.40 -4.63
N PHE A 292 14.88 6.73 -5.31
CA PHE A 292 16.19 7.29 -5.66
C PHE A 292 16.18 8.13 -6.94
N LEU A 293 15.13 8.04 -7.76
CA LEU A 293 15.03 8.90 -8.94
C LEU A 293 14.72 10.34 -8.52
N PRO A 294 15.54 11.32 -8.95
CA PRO A 294 15.46 12.70 -8.43
C PRO A 294 14.26 13.50 -8.96
N TRP A 295 13.64 13.06 -10.05
CA TRP A 295 12.56 13.77 -10.73
C TRP A 295 11.19 13.11 -10.54
N ASN A 296 10.13 13.90 -10.72
CA ASN A 296 8.75 13.45 -10.87
C ASN A 296 8.40 13.16 -12.35
N GLY A 297 9.38 12.69 -13.12
CA GLY A 297 9.28 12.62 -14.56
C GLY A 297 8.34 11.55 -15.11
N VAL A 298 8.30 11.48 -16.45
CA VAL A 298 7.44 10.58 -17.22
C VAL A 298 7.59 9.13 -16.72
N ASP A 299 6.46 8.57 -16.36
CA ASP A 299 6.33 7.18 -15.99
C ASP A 299 5.66 6.44 -17.13
N VAL A 300 6.33 5.42 -17.66
CA VAL A 300 5.78 4.58 -18.73
C VAL A 300 4.41 4.00 -18.37
N SER A 301 4.16 3.76 -17.08
CA SER A 301 2.86 3.31 -16.60
C SER A 301 1.76 4.38 -16.65
N GLU A 302 2.10 5.64 -16.95
CA GLU A 302 1.15 6.75 -17.15
C GLU A 302 0.76 6.96 -18.62
N ILE A 303 1.43 6.28 -19.55
CA ILE A 303 0.99 6.27 -20.94
C ILE A 303 -0.43 5.71 -20.99
N PRO A 304 -1.43 6.43 -21.50
CA PRO A 304 -2.85 6.07 -21.35
C PRO A 304 -3.15 4.63 -21.72
N PHE A 305 -2.68 4.15 -22.88
CA PHE A 305 -2.89 2.77 -23.32
C PHE A 305 -2.30 1.73 -22.36
N ILE A 306 -1.12 2.00 -21.77
CA ILE A 306 -0.46 1.11 -20.80
C ILE A 306 -1.19 1.17 -19.47
N HIS A 307 -1.47 2.38 -18.98
CA HIS A 307 -2.15 2.63 -17.73
C HIS A 307 -3.51 1.93 -17.67
N ASP A 308 -4.29 2.02 -18.75
CA ASP A 308 -5.64 1.49 -18.82
C ASP A 308 -5.66 -0.04 -18.82
N ARG A 309 -4.63 -0.69 -19.33
CA ARG A 309 -4.55 -2.16 -19.45
C ARG A 309 -3.61 -2.82 -18.45
N ALA A 310 -2.76 -2.06 -17.76
CA ALA A 310 -1.71 -2.61 -16.91
C ALA A 310 -2.26 -3.55 -15.81
N LEU A 311 -3.41 -3.21 -15.24
CA LEU A 311 -4.03 -4.01 -14.18
C LEU A 311 -4.62 -5.31 -14.74
N GLU A 312 -5.32 -5.24 -15.85
CA GLU A 312 -5.88 -6.39 -16.57
C GLU A 312 -4.76 -7.35 -16.98
N TRP A 313 -3.70 -6.85 -17.64
CA TRP A 313 -2.55 -7.67 -18.03
C TRP A 313 -1.86 -8.32 -16.82
N ARG A 314 -1.79 -7.61 -15.68
CA ARG A 314 -1.23 -8.18 -14.46
C ARG A 314 -2.03 -9.39 -13.98
N PHE A 315 -3.36 -9.31 -13.97
CA PHE A 315 -4.21 -10.42 -13.54
C PHE A 315 -4.21 -11.56 -14.57
N GLN A 316 -4.27 -11.26 -15.86
CA GLN A 316 -4.12 -12.27 -16.92
C GLN A 316 -2.78 -13.02 -16.83
N TYR A 317 -1.68 -12.30 -16.57
CA TYR A 317 -0.37 -12.92 -16.36
C TYR A 317 -0.34 -13.83 -15.13
N ARG A 318 -1.01 -13.47 -14.03
CA ARG A 318 -1.14 -14.32 -12.84
C ARG A 318 -1.90 -15.59 -13.15
N ASP A 319 -3.03 -15.50 -13.85
CA ASP A 319 -3.83 -16.65 -14.28
C ASP A 319 -3.04 -17.55 -15.21
N TRP A 320 -2.29 -16.97 -16.14
CA TRP A 320 -1.39 -17.72 -17.01
C TRP A 320 -0.29 -18.47 -16.23
N LYS A 321 0.32 -17.83 -15.23
CA LYS A 321 1.30 -18.47 -14.33
C LYS A 321 0.69 -19.66 -13.59
N THR A 322 -0.48 -19.46 -13.00
CA THR A 322 -1.19 -20.47 -12.21
C THR A 322 -1.54 -21.67 -13.08
N ARG A 323 -2.04 -21.46 -14.30
CA ARG A 323 -2.31 -22.52 -15.29
C ARG A 323 -1.06 -23.33 -15.66
N ARG A 324 0.14 -22.75 -15.52
CA ARG A 324 1.44 -23.43 -15.73
C ARG A 324 2.04 -24.03 -14.45
N GLY A 325 1.24 -24.22 -13.43
CA GLY A 325 1.68 -24.83 -12.17
C GLY A 325 2.59 -23.96 -11.31
N LYS A 326 2.71 -22.63 -11.61
CA LYS A 326 3.45 -21.69 -10.78
C LYS A 326 2.47 -21.05 -9.79
N PRO A 327 2.58 -21.32 -8.46
CA PRO A 327 1.64 -20.80 -7.50
C PRO A 327 1.66 -19.27 -7.47
N ASP A 328 0.49 -18.66 -7.37
CA ASP A 328 0.30 -17.24 -7.06
C ASP A 328 -0.53 -17.12 -5.78
N LYS A 329 -0.32 -16.05 -5.04
CA LYS A 329 -1.07 -15.78 -3.81
C LYS A 329 -2.53 -15.38 -4.06
N TYR A 330 -2.82 -14.89 -5.27
CA TYR A 330 -4.16 -14.56 -5.71
C TYR A 330 -4.74 -15.67 -6.57
N ARG A 331 -5.94 -16.12 -6.23
CA ARG A 331 -6.72 -17.11 -6.97
C ARG A 331 -7.85 -16.41 -7.70
N ASN A 332 -8.01 -16.70 -8.99
CA ASN A 332 -9.17 -16.28 -9.76
C ASN A 332 -10.43 -17.01 -9.25
N VAL A 333 -11.45 -16.28 -8.88
CA VAL A 333 -12.72 -16.83 -8.31
C VAL A 333 -13.93 -16.56 -9.21
N GLY A 334 -13.69 -16.11 -10.46
CA GLY A 334 -14.75 -15.82 -11.43
C GLY A 334 -15.47 -14.51 -11.12
N LEU A 335 -16.72 -14.42 -11.57
CA LEU A 335 -17.57 -13.26 -11.34
C LEU A 335 -18.08 -13.25 -9.89
N ARG A 336 -17.99 -12.09 -9.22
CA ARG A 336 -18.45 -11.86 -7.86
C ARG A 336 -19.06 -10.47 -7.75
N PHE A 337 -20.04 -10.32 -6.86
CA PHE A 337 -20.43 -9.00 -6.38
C PHE A 337 -19.41 -8.49 -5.35
N ALA A 338 -19.33 -7.17 -5.16
CA ALA A 338 -18.35 -6.61 -4.27
C ALA A 338 -18.49 -7.12 -2.82
N ALA A 339 -19.74 -7.22 -2.34
CA ALA A 339 -20.05 -7.65 -0.98
C ALA A 339 -20.28 -9.17 -0.81
N ASP A 340 -20.09 -9.99 -1.86
CA ASP A 340 -20.27 -11.44 -1.75
C ASP A 340 -19.44 -12.00 -0.58
N PRO A 341 -19.97 -12.98 0.17
CA PRO A 341 -19.17 -13.72 1.13
C PRO A 341 -17.90 -14.28 0.47
N ALA A 342 -16.81 -14.26 1.17
CA ALA A 342 -15.59 -14.93 0.75
C ALA A 342 -15.60 -16.37 1.29
N ASP A 343 -15.35 -17.35 0.41
CA ASP A 343 -15.33 -18.78 0.71
C ASP A 343 -13.99 -19.24 1.37
#